data_0cb2ef2ff18c7bb91062fc0c737b9c8f
#
_entry.id   0cb2ef2ff18c7bb91062fc0c737b9c8f
#
_cell.length_a   1.000
_cell.length_b   1.000
_cell.length_c   1.000
_cell.angle_alpha   90.00
_cell.angle_beta   90.00
_cell.angle_gamma   90.00
#
_symmetry.space_group_name_H-M   'P 1'
#
loop_
_entity.id
_entity.type
_entity.pdbx_description
1 polymer ?
#
loop_
_entity_poly.entity_id
_entity_poly.type
_entity_poly.pdbx_seq_one_letter_code
_entity_poly.pdbx_strand_id
1 'polypeptide(L)'
;MQPIKEYLRKQKEQVIQYVGIAYDEPKRYERLNHETHIAPLYDLKITEKEAMAICEKYDLVSPIYKTSFRGGCWFCPKQRLSQLKWLYKEHNDLWNILKDMEKDSFNTFKPNVTLKDLEERFENE
;
A
#
# COMPACT_ATOMS: atom_id res chain seq x y z
N MET A 1 5.86 -8.35 -12.37
CA MET A 1 7.31 -8.17 -12.03
C MET A 1 8.26 -8.53 -13.18
N GLN A 2 7.75 -8.91 -14.33
CA GLN A 2 8.56 -9.23 -15.54
C GLN A 2 9.36 -8.03 -16.08
N PRO A 3 8.78 -6.79 -16.16
CA PRO A 3 9.50 -5.64 -16.71
C PRO A 3 10.77 -5.25 -15.95
N ILE A 4 10.76 -5.35 -14.62
CA ILE A 4 11.95 -5.06 -13.80
C ILE A 4 13.05 -6.09 -14.08
N LYS A 5 12.71 -7.38 -14.18
CA LYS A 5 13.67 -8.43 -14.49
C LYS A 5 14.28 -8.24 -15.88
N GLU A 6 13.49 -7.83 -16.84
CA GLU A 6 13.96 -7.54 -18.21
C GLU A 6 14.90 -6.32 -18.24
N TYR A 7 14.57 -5.28 -17.49
CA TYR A 7 15.44 -4.11 -17.32
C TYR A 7 16.78 -4.51 -16.71
N LEU A 8 16.77 -5.26 -15.61
CA LEU A 8 17.98 -5.70 -14.92
C LEU A 8 18.88 -6.59 -15.79
N ARG A 9 18.28 -7.48 -16.60
CA ARG A 9 19.04 -8.34 -17.55
C ARG A 9 19.77 -7.55 -18.64
N LYS A 10 19.31 -6.34 -18.95
CA LYS A 10 19.93 -5.48 -19.96
C LYS A 10 21.12 -4.67 -19.40
N GLN A 11 21.29 -4.65 -18.08
CA GLN A 11 22.41 -3.98 -17.48
C GLN A 11 23.70 -4.77 -17.73
N LYS A 12 24.79 -4.08 -18.06
CA LYS A 12 26.11 -4.68 -18.28
C LYS A 12 26.85 -5.03 -17.00
N GLU A 13 26.48 -4.35 -15.92
CA GLU A 13 27.11 -4.50 -14.59
C GLU A 13 26.17 -5.21 -13.63
N GLN A 14 26.73 -5.81 -12.60
CA GLN A 14 25.96 -6.41 -11.52
C GLN A 14 25.18 -5.30 -10.78
N VAL A 15 23.85 -5.43 -10.76
CA VAL A 15 22.95 -4.49 -10.09
C VAL A 15 22.64 -5.01 -8.69
N ILE A 16 22.95 -4.20 -7.67
CA ILE A 16 22.50 -4.42 -6.29
C ILE A 16 21.24 -3.59 -6.06
N GLN A 17 20.18 -4.22 -5.58
CA GLN A 17 18.91 -3.59 -5.28
C GLN A 17 18.77 -3.32 -3.78
N TYR A 18 18.48 -2.09 -3.42
CA TYR A 18 18.09 -1.72 -2.05
C TYR A 18 16.60 -1.92 -1.86
N VAL A 19 16.21 -2.69 -0.85
CA VAL A 19 14.80 -3.03 -0.58
C VAL A 19 14.40 -2.48 0.79
N GLY A 20 13.28 -1.76 0.83
CA GLY A 20 12.71 -1.23 2.08
C GLY A 20 12.01 -2.33 2.89
N ILE A 21 12.80 -3.10 3.64
CA ILE A 21 12.32 -4.09 4.61
C ILE A 21 12.75 -3.61 5.99
N ALA A 22 11.79 -3.35 6.88
CA ALA A 22 12.05 -2.91 8.24
C ALA A 22 12.45 -4.09 9.15
N TYR A 23 13.06 -3.79 10.30
CA TYR A 23 13.57 -4.81 11.22
C TYR A 23 12.48 -5.72 11.79
N ASP A 24 11.27 -5.21 11.92
CA ASP A 24 10.09 -5.92 12.40
C ASP A 24 9.36 -6.75 11.29
N GLU A 25 10.02 -6.92 10.12
CA GLU A 25 9.53 -7.75 9.01
C GLU A 25 10.45 -8.97 8.71
N PRO A 26 10.84 -9.82 9.69
CA PRO A 26 11.86 -10.86 9.50
C PRO A 26 11.49 -11.87 8.40
N LYS A 27 10.22 -12.23 8.27
CA LYS A 27 9.76 -13.17 7.23
C LYS A 27 9.94 -12.63 5.79
N ARG A 28 9.97 -11.31 5.61
CA ARG A 28 10.28 -10.70 4.31
C ARG A 28 11.77 -10.71 4.05
N TYR A 29 12.56 -10.43 5.08
CA TYR A 29 14.02 -10.45 5.02
C TYR A 29 14.55 -11.85 4.68
N GLU A 30 14.05 -12.91 5.33
CA GLU A 30 14.44 -14.30 5.07
C GLU A 30 14.20 -14.76 3.61
N ARG A 31 13.24 -14.13 2.92
CA ARG A 31 12.91 -14.44 1.52
C ARG A 31 13.70 -13.62 0.52
N LEU A 32 14.56 -12.74 0.99
CA LEU A 32 15.37 -11.88 0.14
C LEU A 32 16.50 -12.67 -0.49
N ASN A 33 16.80 -12.41 -1.75
CA ASN A 33 18.02 -12.91 -2.37
C ASN A 33 19.19 -12.00 -1.97
N HIS A 34 19.94 -12.39 -0.93
CA HIS A 34 21.02 -11.61 -0.36
C HIS A 34 22.25 -11.42 -1.27
N GLU A 35 22.34 -12.14 -2.41
CA GLU A 35 23.40 -11.93 -3.39
C GLU A 35 23.20 -10.65 -4.21
N THR A 36 21.94 -10.25 -4.42
CA THR A 36 21.57 -9.14 -5.29
C THR A 36 20.73 -8.06 -4.61
N HIS A 37 20.34 -8.30 -3.35
CA HIS A 37 19.48 -7.37 -2.61
C HIS A 37 20.07 -7.07 -1.23
N ILE A 38 19.96 -5.81 -0.83
CA ILE A 38 20.36 -5.33 0.50
C ILE A 38 19.12 -4.67 1.13
N ALA A 39 18.88 -4.92 2.41
CA ALA A 39 17.81 -4.33 3.19
C ALA A 39 18.37 -3.42 4.30
N PRO A 40 18.76 -2.17 4.00
CA PRO A 40 19.48 -1.31 4.93
C PRO A 40 18.76 -1.07 6.25
N LEU A 41 17.42 -0.94 6.22
CA LEU A 41 16.65 -0.75 7.45
C LEU A 41 16.74 -1.97 8.37
N TYR A 42 16.69 -3.17 7.79
CA TYR A 42 16.81 -4.41 8.55
C TYR A 42 18.22 -4.57 9.14
N ASP A 43 19.24 -4.33 8.33
CA ASP A 43 20.65 -4.47 8.72
C ASP A 43 21.03 -3.46 9.82
N LEU A 44 20.45 -2.26 9.79
CA LEU A 44 20.60 -1.22 10.81
C LEU A 44 19.62 -1.37 11.99
N LYS A 45 18.80 -2.43 12.02
CA LYS A 45 17.79 -2.71 13.04
C LYS A 45 16.75 -1.60 13.21
N ILE A 46 16.41 -0.91 12.13
CA ILE A 46 15.41 0.16 12.10
C ILE A 46 14.04 -0.47 11.86
N THR A 47 13.13 -0.26 12.80
CA THR A 47 11.72 -0.68 12.72
C THR A 47 10.91 0.24 11.80
N GLU A 48 9.71 -0.19 11.36
CA GLU A 48 8.80 0.65 10.57
C GLU A 48 8.47 1.96 11.28
N LYS A 49 8.28 1.92 12.60
CA LYS A 49 8.02 3.12 13.42
C LYS A 49 9.20 4.09 13.44
N GLU A 50 10.42 3.58 13.56
CA GLU A 50 11.63 4.40 13.55
C GLU A 50 11.90 4.98 12.15
N ALA A 51 11.65 4.21 11.10
CA ALA A 51 11.72 4.70 9.72
C ALA A 51 10.72 5.85 9.49
N MET A 52 9.49 5.77 10.03
CA MET A 52 8.51 6.86 9.98
C MET A 52 9.04 8.10 10.70
N ALA A 53 9.58 7.96 11.90
CA ALA A 53 10.16 9.08 12.66
C ALA A 53 11.34 9.75 11.92
N ILE A 54 12.14 8.98 11.19
CA ILE A 54 13.17 9.53 10.31
C ILE A 54 12.53 10.36 9.20
N CYS A 55 11.49 9.85 8.53
CA CYS A 55 10.78 10.60 7.49
C CYS A 55 10.15 11.89 8.03
N GLU A 56 9.57 11.86 9.22
CA GLU A 56 9.03 13.05 9.91
C GLU A 56 10.11 14.10 10.15
N LYS A 57 11.27 13.68 10.65
CA LYS A 57 12.42 14.59 10.91
C LYS A 57 12.89 15.35 9.66
N TYR A 58 12.77 14.73 8.49
CA TYR A 58 13.22 15.32 7.22
C TYR A 58 12.07 15.88 6.36
N ASP A 59 10.85 15.98 6.91
CA ASP A 59 9.63 16.42 6.20
C ASP A 59 9.36 15.62 4.90
N LEU A 60 9.61 14.31 4.96
CA LEU A 60 9.44 13.38 3.84
C LEU A 60 8.20 12.50 3.96
N VAL A 61 7.34 12.75 4.96
CA VAL A 61 6.12 11.96 5.15
C VAL A 61 5.10 12.31 4.08
N SER A 62 4.67 11.31 3.33
CA SER A 62 3.62 11.50 2.33
C SER A 62 2.32 11.99 2.96
N PRO A 63 1.62 12.97 2.36
CA PRO A 63 0.33 13.47 2.85
C PRO A 63 -0.73 12.38 3.09
N ILE A 64 -0.64 11.26 2.40
CA ILE A 64 -1.58 10.13 2.57
C ILE A 64 -1.59 9.58 4.00
N TYR A 65 -0.48 9.68 4.73
CA TYR A 65 -0.40 9.22 6.12
C TYR A 65 -1.16 10.10 7.12
N LYS A 66 -1.64 11.28 6.70
CA LYS A 66 -2.57 12.10 7.49
C LYS A 66 -3.97 11.51 7.57
N THR A 67 -4.35 10.73 6.56
CA THR A 67 -5.70 10.16 6.40
C THR A 67 -5.73 8.64 6.42
N SER A 68 -4.59 8.01 6.23
CA SER A 68 -4.48 6.56 6.12
C SER A 68 -3.25 6.04 6.87
N PHE A 69 -3.41 4.94 7.60
CA PHE A 69 -2.29 4.22 8.23
C PHE A 69 -1.36 3.54 7.24
N ARG A 70 -1.78 3.40 6.00
CA ARG A 70 -1.07 2.60 5.01
C ARG A 70 -1.28 3.19 3.62
N GLY A 71 -0.19 3.43 2.93
CA GLY A 71 -0.24 3.72 1.50
C GLY A 71 -0.83 2.53 0.75
N GLY A 72 -1.90 2.75 0.02
CA GLY A 72 -2.57 1.71 -0.76
C GLY A 72 -3.39 2.33 -1.87
N CYS A 73 -3.82 1.49 -2.83
CA CYS A 73 -4.69 1.94 -3.90
C CYS A 73 -6.05 2.36 -3.34
N TRP A 74 -6.58 3.50 -3.77
CA TRP A 74 -7.88 4.02 -3.34
C TRP A 74 -9.05 3.07 -3.67
N PHE A 75 -8.90 2.19 -4.62
CA PHE A 75 -9.86 1.17 -5.04
C PHE A 75 -9.60 -0.23 -4.43
N CYS A 76 -8.80 -0.33 -3.38
CA CYS A 76 -8.44 -1.63 -2.80
C CYS A 76 -9.55 -2.17 -1.89
N PRO A 77 -10.10 -3.38 -2.13
CA PRO A 77 -11.14 -3.97 -1.28
C PRO A 77 -10.64 -4.34 0.12
N LYS A 78 -9.32 -4.38 0.33
CA LYS A 78 -8.70 -4.65 1.64
C LYS A 78 -8.56 -3.40 2.52
N GLN A 79 -9.02 -2.24 2.05
CA GLN A 79 -9.04 -1.02 2.88
C GLN A 79 -9.92 -1.19 4.12
N ARG A 80 -9.56 -0.48 5.19
CA ARG A 80 -10.39 -0.40 6.41
C ARG A 80 -11.67 0.38 6.13
N LEU A 81 -12.73 0.08 6.86
CA LEU A 81 -14.02 0.79 6.71
C LEU A 81 -13.89 2.30 6.94
N SER A 82 -13.04 2.72 7.88
CA SER A 82 -12.77 4.14 8.11
C SER A 82 -12.16 4.86 6.90
N GLN A 83 -11.30 4.19 6.14
CA GLN A 83 -10.72 4.74 4.92
C GLN A 83 -11.75 4.82 3.79
N LEU A 84 -12.59 3.80 3.67
CA LEU A 84 -13.70 3.79 2.69
C LEU A 84 -14.74 4.86 3.02
N LYS A 85 -15.06 5.06 4.32
CA LYS A 85 -15.95 6.14 4.77
C LYS A 85 -15.37 7.52 4.45
N TRP A 86 -14.07 7.70 4.65
CA TRP A 86 -13.36 8.92 4.26
C TRP A 86 -13.41 9.13 2.74
N LEU A 87 -13.13 8.10 1.93
CA LEU A 87 -13.22 8.17 0.48
C LEU A 87 -14.64 8.55 0.02
N TYR A 88 -15.66 7.95 0.62
CA TYR A 88 -17.07 8.26 0.36
C TYR A 88 -17.41 9.73 0.63
N LYS A 89 -16.93 10.29 1.76
CA LYS A 89 -17.24 11.66 2.17
C LYS A 89 -16.44 12.72 1.44
N GLU A 90 -15.15 12.50 1.26
CA GLU A 90 -14.22 13.53 0.76
C GLU A 90 -13.93 13.41 -0.74
N HIS A 91 -14.15 12.23 -1.34
CA HIS A 91 -13.84 11.94 -2.75
C HIS A 91 -15.00 11.18 -3.40
N ASN A 92 -16.16 11.81 -3.44
CA ASN A 92 -17.37 11.19 -3.99
C ASN A 92 -17.26 10.88 -5.49
N ASP A 93 -16.45 11.62 -6.23
CA ASP A 93 -16.07 11.34 -7.61
C ASP A 93 -15.40 9.97 -7.75
N LEU A 94 -14.39 9.68 -6.93
CA LEU A 94 -13.71 8.39 -6.90
C LEU A 94 -14.63 7.26 -6.39
N TRP A 95 -15.50 7.56 -5.43
CA TRP A 95 -16.47 6.61 -4.94
C TRP A 95 -17.46 6.17 -6.02
N ASN A 96 -17.94 7.09 -6.86
CA ASN A 96 -18.82 6.77 -7.99
C ASN A 96 -18.10 5.91 -9.04
N ILE A 97 -16.81 6.17 -9.31
CA ILE A 97 -16.00 5.30 -10.17
C ILE A 97 -15.92 3.88 -9.61
N LEU A 98 -15.74 3.73 -8.28
CA LEU A 98 -15.76 2.40 -7.64
C LEU A 98 -17.11 1.68 -7.84
N LYS A 99 -18.22 2.39 -7.70
CA LYS A 99 -19.56 1.82 -7.92
C LYS A 99 -19.74 1.34 -9.35
N ASP A 100 -19.23 2.08 -10.32
CA ASP A 100 -19.29 1.66 -11.72
C ASP A 100 -18.38 0.44 -11.97
N MET A 101 -17.19 0.39 -11.38
CA MET A 101 -16.33 -0.80 -11.43
C MET A 101 -16.99 -2.04 -10.79
N GLU A 102 -17.75 -1.87 -9.70
CA GLU A 102 -18.45 -2.97 -9.04
C GLU A 102 -19.57 -3.52 -9.92
N LYS A 103 -20.31 -2.67 -10.67
CA LYS A 103 -21.36 -3.10 -11.61
C LYS A 103 -20.84 -4.04 -12.69
N ASP A 104 -19.61 -3.80 -13.15
CA ASP A 104 -18.95 -4.61 -14.17
C ASP A 104 -18.25 -5.86 -13.59
N SER A 105 -18.26 -6.02 -12.27
CA SER A 105 -17.59 -7.13 -11.56
C SER A 105 -18.57 -8.27 -11.23
N PHE A 106 -18.09 -9.51 -11.35
CA PHE A 106 -18.82 -10.69 -10.86
C PHE A 106 -18.85 -10.80 -9.34
N ASN A 107 -18.01 -10.04 -8.63
CA ASN A 107 -17.87 -10.09 -7.19
C ASN A 107 -18.25 -8.75 -6.56
N THR A 108 -18.79 -8.79 -5.36
CA THR A 108 -18.97 -7.61 -4.50
C THR A 108 -17.62 -7.00 -4.10
N PHE A 109 -17.59 -5.70 -3.83
CA PHE A 109 -16.36 -4.98 -3.48
C PHE A 109 -15.66 -5.56 -2.23
N LYS A 110 -16.42 -5.92 -1.22
CA LYS A 110 -15.93 -6.74 -0.09
C LYS A 110 -16.69 -8.08 -0.07
N PRO A 111 -16.14 -9.13 0.53
CA PRO A 111 -16.84 -10.40 0.63
C PRO A 111 -18.27 -10.22 1.16
N ASN A 112 -19.26 -10.49 0.32
CA ASN A 112 -20.71 -10.38 0.61
C ASN A 112 -21.20 -8.96 1.01
N VAL A 113 -20.48 -7.90 0.66
CA VAL A 113 -20.85 -6.51 0.96
C VAL A 113 -20.62 -5.67 -0.28
N THR A 114 -21.68 -5.02 -0.78
CA THR A 114 -21.62 -4.10 -1.90
C THR A 114 -21.21 -2.70 -1.45
N LEU A 115 -20.81 -1.86 -2.40
CA LEU A 115 -20.57 -0.44 -2.13
C LEU A 115 -21.86 0.29 -1.73
N LYS A 116 -23.02 -0.16 -2.23
CA LYS A 116 -24.32 0.36 -1.81
C LYS A 116 -24.61 0.06 -0.33
N ASP A 117 -24.35 -1.16 0.13
CA ASP A 117 -24.49 -1.52 1.55
C ASP A 117 -23.58 -0.67 2.45
N LEU A 118 -22.39 -0.33 1.94
CA LEU A 118 -21.47 0.55 2.65
C LEU A 118 -21.95 2.01 2.68
N GLU A 119 -22.55 2.51 1.60
CA GLU A 119 -23.17 3.85 1.58
C GLU A 119 -24.28 3.93 2.64
N GLU A 120 -25.24 3.02 2.62
CA GLU A 120 -26.34 2.98 3.59
C GLU A 120 -25.82 2.93 5.03
N ARG A 121 -24.76 2.18 5.27
CA ARG A 121 -24.10 2.13 6.57
C ARG A 121 -23.46 3.46 6.94
N PHE A 122 -22.75 4.12 6.03
CA PHE A 122 -22.02 5.37 6.30
C PHE A 122 -22.95 6.56 6.49
N GLU A 123 -24.16 6.51 5.91
CA GLU A 123 -25.22 7.50 6.11
C GLU A 123 -25.89 7.39 7.50
N ASN A 124 -25.97 6.15 8.01
CA ASN A 124 -26.60 5.87 9.32
C ASN A 124 -25.63 5.97 10.52
N GLU A 125 -24.35 6.20 10.31
CA GLU A 125 -23.31 6.39 11.33
C GLU A 125 -22.92 7.88 11.51
#